data_32fce7c48b5d847ca5b5b5a022087810
#
_entry.id   32fce7c48b5d847ca5b5b5a022087810
#
_cell.length_a   1.000
_cell.length_b   1.000
_cell.length_c   1.000
_cell.angle_alpha   90.00
_cell.angle_beta   90.00
_cell.angle_gamma   90.00
#
_symmetry.space_group_name_H-M   'P 1'
#
loop_
_entity.id
_entity.type
_entity.pdbx_description
1 polymer ?
#
loop_
_entity_poly.entity_id
_entity_poly.type
_entity_poly.pdbx_seq_one_letter_code
_entity_poly.pdbx_strand_id
1 'polypeptide(L)'
;MELASLKRGIRAMLRRFNLEIYRLDSATAVSLSRSGIEGLLRQAQSMGFVPTTVMDIGAAYGSFASQCFPVFPKAQFILLEPLVEYQPALRKLTEAMSTAQCIMAAASAHQGEVSLNVHPDLVGSSLFREVEKDTNVNGVPRTVCAITVDSLVKETGARGPFLLKVDVQGAELDVLRGAERMLADTEYILLEVSLFKFFQDGPDFNDVVLYMKSRGFVIYDISGLQYRPLDNALSQLDVAFVREDGLFRRRHYYATSEQREAQNRRIRIHLEELFARTR
;
A
#
# COMPACT_ATOMS: atom_id res chain seq x y z
N MET A 1 -42.02 4.81 11.48
CA MET A 1 -41.78 3.39 11.79
C MET A 1 -41.36 2.59 10.54
N GLU A 2 -41.85 2.90 9.34
CA GLU A 2 -41.58 2.14 8.09
C GLU A 2 -40.15 2.25 7.54
N LEU A 3 -39.53 3.44 7.58
CA LEU A 3 -38.19 3.64 6.98
C LEU A 3 -37.07 2.86 7.69
N ALA A 4 -37.17 2.68 9.00
CA ALA A 4 -36.20 1.91 9.78
C ALA A 4 -36.33 0.40 9.56
N SER A 5 -37.55 -0.07 9.29
CA SER A 5 -37.85 -1.47 8.94
C SER A 5 -37.33 -1.81 7.54
N LEU A 6 -37.55 -0.91 6.56
CA LEU A 6 -37.05 -1.04 5.20
C LEU A 6 -35.52 -1.09 5.15
N LYS A 7 -34.85 -0.21 5.89
CA LYS A 7 -33.36 -0.20 6.00
C LYS A 7 -32.80 -1.49 6.58
N ARG A 8 -33.48 -2.07 7.59
CA ARG A 8 -33.08 -3.37 8.15
C ARG A 8 -33.26 -4.51 7.15
N GLY A 9 -34.36 -4.52 6.40
CA GLY A 9 -34.60 -5.52 5.34
C GLY A 9 -33.55 -5.48 4.23
N ILE A 10 -33.23 -4.27 3.75
CA ILE A 10 -32.19 -4.08 2.72
C ILE A 10 -30.81 -4.53 3.23
N ARG A 11 -30.41 -4.20 4.46
CA ARG A 11 -29.14 -4.67 5.04
C ARG A 11 -29.11 -6.20 5.19
N ALA A 12 -30.20 -6.83 5.61
CA ALA A 12 -30.29 -8.28 5.74
C ALA A 12 -30.19 -8.97 4.37
N MET A 13 -30.78 -8.39 3.33
CA MET A 13 -30.70 -8.92 1.97
C MET A 13 -29.27 -8.81 1.41
N LEU A 14 -28.61 -7.68 1.59
CA LEU A 14 -27.26 -7.44 1.09
C LEU A 14 -26.20 -8.32 1.78
N ARG A 15 -26.34 -8.59 3.08
CA ARG A 15 -25.48 -9.56 3.81
C ARG A 15 -25.53 -10.96 3.22
N ARG A 16 -26.63 -11.39 2.59
CA ARG A 16 -26.70 -12.66 1.87
C ARG A 16 -25.80 -12.73 0.65
N PHE A 17 -25.39 -11.58 0.12
CA PHE A 17 -24.47 -11.45 -1.03
C PHE A 17 -23.07 -10.94 -0.62
N ASN A 18 -22.74 -11.00 0.70
CA ASN A 18 -21.51 -10.40 1.25
C ASN A 18 -21.34 -8.89 0.92
N LEU A 19 -22.46 -8.15 0.79
CA LEU A 19 -22.46 -6.72 0.54
C LEU A 19 -22.90 -5.96 1.80
N GLU A 20 -22.18 -4.89 2.13
CA GLU A 20 -22.54 -3.96 3.20
C GLU A 20 -22.74 -2.54 2.63
N ILE A 21 -23.80 -1.84 3.10
CA ILE A 21 -24.02 -0.43 2.76
C ILE A 21 -23.54 0.42 3.93
N TYR A 22 -22.59 1.30 3.67
CA TYR A 22 -22.16 2.37 4.56
C TYR A 22 -22.83 3.67 4.15
N ARG A 23 -23.28 4.47 5.12
CA ARG A 23 -23.76 5.80 4.87
C ARG A 23 -22.57 6.73 4.65
N LEU A 24 -22.41 7.23 3.44
CA LEU A 24 -21.50 8.34 3.18
C LEU A 24 -22.15 9.62 3.73
N ASP A 25 -21.53 10.24 4.72
CA ASP A 25 -21.97 11.54 5.22
C ASP A 25 -21.69 12.60 4.15
N SER A 26 -22.77 13.18 3.63
CA SER A 26 -22.76 14.17 2.54
C SER A 26 -22.14 15.53 2.90
N ALA A 27 -21.66 15.71 4.12
CA ALA A 27 -21.10 16.98 4.59
C ALA A 27 -19.56 17.05 4.60
N THR A 28 -18.90 15.93 4.34
CA THR A 28 -17.49 15.89 3.97
C THR A 28 -17.43 15.47 2.50
N ALA A 29 -17.09 16.40 1.64
CA ALA A 29 -16.86 16.16 0.24
C ALA A 29 -16.16 14.81 0.07
N VAL A 30 -16.80 13.90 -0.69
CA VAL A 30 -16.28 12.64 -1.13
C VAL A 30 -15.33 12.03 -0.08
N SER A 31 -15.87 11.37 0.95
CA SER A 31 -15.11 10.43 1.73
C SER A 31 -14.75 9.30 0.75
N LEU A 32 -13.65 9.48 0.04
CA LEU A 32 -13.02 8.44 -0.74
C LEU A 32 -12.90 7.24 0.20
N SER A 33 -13.37 6.09 -0.22
CA SER A 33 -13.16 4.88 0.56
C SER A 33 -11.65 4.76 0.82
N ARG A 34 -11.27 4.90 2.09
CA ARG A 34 -9.88 4.79 2.54
C ARG A 34 -9.47 3.33 2.73
N SER A 35 -10.31 2.39 2.29
CA SER A 35 -10.10 0.94 2.44
C SER A 35 -9.13 0.33 1.44
N GLY A 36 -8.63 1.10 0.47
CA GLY A 36 -7.72 0.62 -0.56
C GLY A 36 -6.71 1.67 -1.01
N ILE A 37 -5.75 1.23 -1.81
CA ILE A 37 -4.60 2.03 -2.31
C ILE A 37 -5.06 3.31 -3.01
N GLU A 38 -6.07 3.26 -3.87
CA GLU A 38 -6.57 4.46 -4.56
C GLU A 38 -7.01 5.56 -3.57
N GLY A 39 -7.67 5.18 -2.48
CA GLY A 39 -8.07 6.12 -1.43
C GLY A 39 -6.89 6.79 -0.75
N LEU A 40 -5.81 6.05 -0.49
CA LEU A 40 -4.55 6.58 0.06
C LEU A 40 -3.91 7.57 -0.91
N LEU A 41 -3.80 7.22 -2.20
CA LEU A 41 -3.17 8.05 -3.23
C LEU A 41 -3.94 9.36 -3.47
N ARG A 42 -5.27 9.30 -3.54
CA ARG A 42 -6.11 10.50 -3.69
C ARG A 42 -6.04 11.41 -2.47
N GLN A 43 -5.93 10.84 -1.28
CA GLN A 43 -5.72 11.64 -0.07
C GLN A 43 -4.34 12.33 -0.11
N ALA A 44 -3.29 11.61 -0.50
CA ALA A 44 -1.97 12.21 -0.66
C ALA A 44 -1.99 13.35 -1.69
N GLN A 45 -2.66 13.16 -2.83
CA GLN A 45 -2.87 14.20 -3.84
C GLN A 45 -3.61 15.42 -3.25
N SER A 46 -4.65 15.20 -2.45
CA SER A 46 -5.42 16.28 -1.81
C SER A 46 -4.61 17.12 -0.81
N MET A 47 -3.52 16.53 -0.27
CA MET A 47 -2.55 17.23 0.59
C MET A 47 -1.53 18.05 -0.20
N GLY A 48 -1.62 18.03 -1.54
CA GLY A 48 -0.69 18.73 -2.43
C GLY A 48 0.54 17.91 -2.84
N PHE A 49 0.56 16.62 -2.56
CA PHE A 49 1.63 15.74 -3.01
C PHE A 49 1.54 15.47 -4.51
N VAL A 50 2.63 15.71 -5.22
CA VAL A 50 2.76 15.45 -6.66
C VAL A 50 4.11 14.76 -6.88
N PRO A 51 4.16 13.43 -7.00
CA PRO A 51 5.41 12.74 -7.28
C PRO A 51 5.91 13.05 -8.69
N THR A 52 7.22 13.23 -8.82
CA THR A 52 7.88 13.27 -10.13
C THR A 52 8.03 11.84 -10.67
N THR A 53 8.38 10.90 -9.79
CA THR A 53 8.52 9.49 -10.14
C THR A 53 7.75 8.60 -9.16
N VAL A 54 7.08 7.60 -9.69
CA VAL A 54 6.45 6.48 -9.00
C VAL A 54 7.30 5.24 -9.24
N MET A 55 7.80 4.64 -8.16
CA MET A 55 8.55 3.38 -8.18
C MET A 55 7.62 2.26 -7.67
N ASP A 56 7.35 1.27 -8.53
CA ASP A 56 6.50 0.10 -8.24
C ASP A 56 7.40 -1.14 -8.17
N ILE A 57 7.82 -1.50 -6.97
CA ILE A 57 8.72 -2.61 -6.70
C ILE A 57 7.92 -3.85 -6.31
N GLY A 58 8.07 -4.93 -7.07
CA GLY A 58 7.16 -6.08 -7.05
C GLY A 58 5.87 -5.74 -7.80
N ALA A 59 6.02 -5.31 -9.05
CA ALA A 59 4.90 -4.78 -9.82
C ALA A 59 3.88 -5.85 -10.24
N ALA A 60 4.24 -7.14 -10.20
CA ALA A 60 3.42 -8.26 -10.68
C ALA A 60 2.79 -7.97 -12.06
N TYR A 61 1.48 -8.00 -12.18
CA TYR A 61 0.79 -7.65 -13.43
C TYR A 61 0.48 -6.14 -13.58
N GLY A 62 1.01 -5.28 -12.69
CA GLY A 62 0.88 -3.82 -12.78
C GLY A 62 -0.39 -3.23 -12.13
N SER A 63 -0.97 -3.92 -11.16
CA SER A 63 -2.20 -3.48 -10.49
C SER A 63 -2.03 -2.12 -9.80
N PHE A 64 -0.94 -1.94 -9.05
CA PHE A 64 -0.68 -0.67 -8.37
C PHE A 64 -0.47 0.48 -9.36
N ALA A 65 0.37 0.28 -10.38
CA ALA A 65 0.61 1.30 -11.41
C ALA A 65 -0.68 1.70 -12.11
N SER A 66 -1.58 0.73 -12.42
CA SER A 66 -2.88 0.98 -13.03
C SER A 66 -3.81 1.83 -12.15
N GLN A 67 -3.78 1.63 -10.83
CA GLN A 67 -4.56 2.44 -9.86
C GLN A 67 -3.93 3.81 -9.60
N CYS A 68 -2.59 3.89 -9.66
CA CYS A 68 -1.84 5.11 -9.37
C CYS A 68 -1.85 6.10 -10.56
N PHE A 69 -1.80 5.62 -11.78
CA PHE A 69 -1.72 6.45 -12.99
C PHE A 69 -2.88 7.47 -13.14
N PRO A 70 -4.17 7.13 -12.89
CA PRO A 70 -5.25 8.12 -12.94
C PRO A 70 -5.12 9.23 -11.88
N VAL A 71 -4.37 8.97 -10.80
CA VAL A 71 -4.14 9.96 -9.74
C VAL A 71 -2.96 10.86 -10.07
N PHE A 72 -1.88 10.28 -10.62
CA PHE A 72 -0.63 11.00 -10.95
C PHE A 72 -0.20 10.79 -12.40
N PRO A 73 -1.01 11.22 -13.39
CA PRO A 73 -0.79 10.89 -14.82
C PRO A 73 0.46 11.54 -15.43
N LYS A 74 1.06 12.51 -14.74
CA LYS A 74 2.29 13.20 -15.19
C LYS A 74 3.56 12.62 -14.61
N ALA A 75 3.47 11.72 -13.64
CA ALA A 75 4.63 11.08 -13.04
C ALA A 75 5.30 10.11 -14.03
N GLN A 76 6.60 9.97 -13.94
CA GLN A 76 7.31 8.83 -14.52
C GLN A 76 7.00 7.58 -13.70
N PHE A 77 6.69 6.47 -14.36
CA PHE A 77 6.47 5.18 -13.69
C PHE A 77 7.60 4.22 -14.00
N ILE A 78 8.22 3.68 -12.95
CA ILE A 78 9.25 2.66 -13.06
C ILE A 78 8.76 1.42 -12.31
N LEU A 79 8.51 0.36 -13.07
CA LEU A 79 8.01 -0.91 -12.58
C LEU A 79 9.16 -1.91 -12.55
N LEU A 80 9.37 -2.56 -11.41
CA LEU A 80 10.39 -3.60 -11.24
C LEU A 80 9.73 -4.91 -10.86
N GLU A 81 9.98 -5.97 -11.65
CA GLU A 81 9.37 -7.30 -11.48
C GLU A 81 10.34 -8.39 -11.96
N PRO A 82 10.66 -9.40 -11.13
CA PRO A 82 11.58 -10.48 -11.55
C PRO A 82 10.93 -11.59 -12.38
N LEU A 83 9.60 -11.79 -12.28
CA LEU A 83 8.92 -12.93 -12.91
C LEU A 83 8.56 -12.64 -14.36
N VAL A 84 9.19 -13.38 -15.27
CA VAL A 84 8.94 -13.25 -16.72
C VAL A 84 7.51 -13.58 -17.11
N GLU A 85 6.79 -14.31 -16.30
CA GLU A 85 5.37 -14.63 -16.44
C GLU A 85 4.48 -13.38 -16.49
N TYR A 86 4.87 -12.32 -15.78
CA TYR A 86 4.16 -11.04 -15.77
C TYR A 86 4.56 -10.10 -16.92
N GLN A 87 5.67 -10.39 -17.63
CA GLN A 87 6.18 -9.51 -18.68
C GLN A 87 5.16 -9.14 -19.77
N PRO A 88 4.30 -10.07 -20.27
CA PRO A 88 3.29 -9.69 -21.28
C PRO A 88 2.29 -8.66 -20.78
N ALA A 89 1.84 -8.78 -19.52
CA ALA A 89 0.90 -7.83 -18.91
C ALA A 89 1.57 -6.46 -18.69
N LEU A 90 2.80 -6.45 -18.16
CA LEU A 90 3.57 -5.23 -17.91
C LEU A 90 3.93 -4.50 -19.21
N ARG A 91 4.27 -5.22 -20.29
CA ARG A 91 4.48 -4.62 -21.61
C ARG A 91 3.23 -3.91 -22.11
N LYS A 92 2.08 -4.58 -22.07
CA LYS A 92 0.80 -3.98 -22.47
C LYS A 92 0.47 -2.72 -21.66
N LEU A 93 0.75 -2.74 -20.37
CA LEU A 93 0.54 -1.60 -19.49
C LEU A 93 1.47 -0.43 -19.85
N THR A 94 2.76 -0.68 -20.03
CA THR A 94 3.74 0.37 -20.37
C THR A 94 3.52 0.94 -21.78
N GLU A 95 3.00 0.15 -22.73
CA GLU A 95 2.56 0.65 -24.05
C GLU A 95 1.37 1.63 -23.92
N ALA A 96 0.47 1.39 -22.96
CA ALA A 96 -0.67 2.28 -22.69
C ALA A 96 -0.31 3.53 -21.86
N MET A 97 0.81 3.49 -21.13
CA MET A 97 1.29 4.55 -20.25
C MET A 97 2.61 5.10 -20.77
N SER A 98 2.59 6.14 -21.59
CA SER A 98 3.78 6.70 -22.28
C SER A 98 4.92 7.15 -21.32
N THR A 99 4.65 7.31 -20.04
CA THR A 99 5.62 7.66 -19.01
C THR A 99 6.13 6.45 -18.21
N ALA A 100 5.70 5.23 -18.56
CA ALA A 100 6.03 4.02 -17.82
C ALA A 100 7.13 3.20 -18.51
N GLN A 101 8.00 2.61 -17.72
CA GLN A 101 8.94 1.58 -18.15
C GLN A 101 8.96 0.43 -17.16
N CYS A 102 9.23 -0.78 -17.65
CA CYS A 102 9.36 -1.98 -16.83
C CYS A 102 10.75 -2.58 -16.96
N ILE A 103 11.35 -2.94 -15.83
CA ILE A 103 12.63 -3.62 -15.74
C ILE A 103 12.42 -5.00 -15.12
N MET A 104 12.94 -6.05 -15.78
CA MET A 104 12.78 -7.42 -15.33
C MET A 104 13.95 -7.80 -14.42
N ALA A 105 13.82 -7.51 -13.12
CA ALA A 105 14.79 -7.82 -12.07
C ALA A 105 14.12 -7.83 -10.69
N ALA A 106 14.73 -8.50 -9.72
CA ALA A 106 14.37 -8.37 -8.32
C ALA A 106 15.03 -7.13 -7.69
N ALA A 107 14.33 -6.45 -6.79
CA ALA A 107 14.97 -5.45 -5.93
C ALA A 107 15.66 -6.15 -4.75
N SER A 108 16.85 -5.70 -4.39
CA SER A 108 17.64 -6.25 -3.28
C SER A 108 18.57 -5.19 -2.69
N ALA A 109 19.18 -5.52 -1.54
CA ALA A 109 20.21 -4.69 -0.92
C ALA A 109 21.51 -4.62 -1.78
N HIS A 110 21.74 -5.58 -2.67
CA HIS A 110 22.93 -5.68 -3.51
C HIS A 110 22.58 -6.00 -4.96
N GLN A 111 23.45 -5.58 -5.88
CA GLN A 111 23.36 -5.96 -7.29
C GLN A 111 23.96 -7.36 -7.52
N GLY A 112 23.44 -8.05 -8.54
CA GLY A 112 23.98 -9.35 -8.97
C GLY A 112 22.88 -10.33 -9.33
N GLU A 113 22.99 -11.54 -8.85
CA GLU A 113 21.99 -12.58 -8.99
C GLU A 113 21.51 -13.04 -7.61
N VAL A 114 20.20 -13.34 -7.52
CA VAL A 114 19.56 -13.86 -6.30
C VAL A 114 18.70 -15.05 -6.63
N SER A 115 18.49 -15.92 -5.64
CA SER A 115 17.57 -17.04 -5.75
C SER A 115 16.18 -16.56 -5.31
N LEU A 116 15.23 -16.56 -6.25
CA LEU A 116 13.82 -16.29 -6.00
C LEU A 116 13.07 -17.62 -5.89
N ASN A 117 12.34 -17.84 -4.81
CA ASN A 117 11.43 -18.97 -4.66
C ASN A 117 10.13 -18.63 -5.41
N VAL A 118 9.95 -19.25 -6.59
CA VAL A 118 8.78 -18.99 -7.45
C VAL A 118 7.60 -19.83 -6.96
N HIS A 119 6.64 -19.18 -6.34
CA HIS A 119 5.43 -19.81 -5.81
C HIS A 119 4.47 -20.25 -6.94
N PRO A 120 3.68 -21.34 -6.77
CA PRO A 120 2.77 -21.82 -7.80
C PRO A 120 1.71 -20.80 -8.26
N ASP A 121 1.30 -19.88 -7.39
CA ASP A 121 0.36 -18.78 -7.72
C ASP A 121 1.05 -17.52 -8.25
N LEU A 122 2.39 -17.52 -8.31
CA LEU A 122 3.29 -16.41 -8.66
C LEU A 122 3.28 -15.26 -7.64
N VAL A 123 2.15 -14.91 -7.07
CA VAL A 123 1.98 -13.75 -6.15
C VAL A 123 2.79 -13.93 -4.87
N GLY A 124 2.81 -15.15 -4.30
CA GLY A 124 3.57 -15.48 -3.10
C GLY A 124 5.08 -15.67 -3.32
N SER A 125 5.61 -15.35 -4.51
CA SER A 125 7.04 -15.52 -4.80
C SER A 125 7.91 -14.57 -3.98
N SER A 126 8.97 -15.10 -3.35
CA SER A 126 9.80 -14.36 -2.40
C SER A 126 11.28 -14.73 -2.51
N LEU A 127 12.16 -13.80 -2.13
CA LEU A 127 13.58 -14.07 -1.90
C LEU A 127 13.79 -14.93 -0.64
N PHE A 128 12.85 -14.91 0.29
CA PHE A 128 12.88 -15.72 1.53
C PHE A 128 12.01 -16.96 1.39
N ARG A 129 12.31 -17.95 2.21
CA ARG A 129 11.48 -19.15 2.35
C ARG A 129 10.45 -18.91 3.45
N GLU A 130 9.26 -19.42 3.26
CA GLU A 130 8.27 -19.43 4.34
C GLU A 130 8.73 -20.34 5.50
N VAL A 131 8.19 -20.08 6.68
CA VAL A 131 8.46 -20.91 7.87
C VAL A 131 7.90 -22.32 7.73
N GLU A 132 6.85 -22.48 6.92
CA GLU A 132 6.37 -23.80 6.51
C GLU A 132 7.36 -24.50 5.57
N LYS A 133 7.43 -25.83 5.68
CA LYS A 133 8.44 -26.61 4.95
C LYS A 133 7.91 -27.28 3.68
N ASP A 134 6.64 -27.12 3.36
CA ASP A 134 6.03 -27.73 2.18
C ASP A 134 6.54 -27.05 0.89
N THR A 135 6.79 -27.85 -0.14
CA THR A 135 7.19 -27.36 -1.47
C THR A 135 6.07 -26.57 -2.16
N ASN A 136 4.80 -26.84 -1.86
CA ASN A 136 3.67 -26.08 -2.38
C ASN A 136 3.64 -24.64 -1.85
N VAL A 137 4.22 -24.41 -0.68
CA VAL A 137 4.30 -23.10 -0.04
C VAL A 137 5.57 -22.37 -0.46
N ASN A 138 6.69 -23.08 -0.59
CA ASN A 138 7.99 -22.47 -0.90
C ASN A 138 8.31 -22.42 -2.40
N GLY A 139 7.51 -23.05 -3.26
CA GLY A 139 7.71 -23.02 -4.71
C GLY A 139 9.04 -23.64 -5.16
N VAL A 140 9.53 -23.17 -6.33
CA VAL A 140 10.76 -23.65 -6.95
C VAL A 140 11.78 -22.53 -7.04
N PRO A 141 13.04 -22.74 -6.59
CA PRO A 141 14.08 -21.72 -6.70
C PRO A 141 14.42 -21.43 -8.17
N ARG A 142 14.53 -20.14 -8.49
CA ARG A 142 14.95 -19.63 -9.80
C ARG A 142 15.97 -18.53 -9.59
N THR A 143 17.09 -18.58 -10.31
CA THR A 143 18.05 -17.47 -10.34
C THR A 143 17.50 -16.32 -11.18
N VAL A 144 17.48 -15.12 -10.64
CA VAL A 144 17.05 -13.88 -11.30
C VAL A 144 18.07 -12.77 -11.08
N CYS A 145 18.14 -11.81 -12.02
CA CYS A 145 18.92 -10.60 -11.83
C CYS A 145 18.39 -9.80 -10.64
N ALA A 146 19.29 -9.20 -9.87
CA ALA A 146 18.99 -8.31 -8.75
C ALA A 146 19.62 -6.95 -8.97
N ILE A 147 18.87 -5.89 -8.64
CA ILE A 147 19.32 -4.50 -8.70
C ILE A 147 18.95 -3.78 -7.41
N THR A 148 19.80 -2.83 -6.98
CA THR A 148 19.41 -1.91 -5.92
C THR A 148 18.51 -0.80 -6.47
N VAL A 149 17.58 -0.30 -5.66
CA VAL A 149 16.71 0.83 -6.07
C VAL A 149 17.56 2.08 -6.39
N ASP A 150 18.63 2.31 -5.65
CA ASP A 150 19.57 3.41 -5.92
C ASP A 150 20.25 3.30 -7.28
N SER A 151 20.58 2.09 -7.72
CA SER A 151 21.13 1.84 -9.06
C SER A 151 20.07 2.01 -10.14
N LEU A 152 18.86 1.53 -9.87
CA LEU A 152 17.71 1.71 -10.77
C LEU A 152 17.42 3.20 -11.00
N VAL A 153 17.43 4.03 -9.95
CA VAL A 153 17.28 5.48 -10.05
C VAL A 153 18.38 6.10 -10.93
N LYS A 154 19.63 5.67 -10.73
CA LYS A 154 20.77 6.15 -11.54
C LYS A 154 20.65 5.76 -13.02
N GLU A 155 20.28 4.51 -13.29
CA GLU A 155 20.19 3.97 -14.66
C GLU A 155 19.03 4.59 -15.46
N THR A 156 17.90 4.86 -14.79
CA THR A 156 16.70 5.43 -15.41
C THR A 156 16.69 6.95 -15.44
N GLY A 157 17.59 7.62 -14.71
CA GLY A 157 17.60 9.06 -14.53
C GLY A 157 16.41 9.60 -13.76
N ALA A 158 15.73 8.74 -13.00
CA ALA A 158 14.57 9.10 -12.18
C ALA A 158 14.89 10.16 -11.13
N ARG A 159 13.93 11.02 -10.82
CA ARG A 159 14.09 12.15 -9.89
C ARG A 159 12.93 12.22 -8.91
N GLY A 160 13.22 12.68 -7.70
CA GLY A 160 12.19 12.97 -6.68
C GLY A 160 11.40 14.27 -6.96
N PRO A 161 10.36 14.52 -6.18
CA PRO A 161 9.92 13.67 -5.06
C PRO A 161 9.39 12.32 -5.53
N PHE A 162 9.79 11.26 -4.83
CA PHE A 162 9.38 9.91 -5.13
C PHE A 162 8.13 9.49 -4.35
N LEU A 163 7.29 8.68 -5.02
CA LEU A 163 6.36 7.75 -4.42
C LEU A 163 6.94 6.35 -4.61
N LEU A 164 7.21 5.64 -3.53
CA LEU A 164 7.74 4.28 -3.54
C LEU A 164 6.66 3.31 -3.06
N LYS A 165 6.36 2.28 -3.85
CA LYS A 165 5.60 1.10 -3.42
C LYS A 165 6.53 -0.09 -3.39
N VAL A 166 6.49 -0.88 -2.32
CA VAL A 166 7.22 -2.13 -2.19
C VAL A 166 6.28 -3.22 -1.71
N ASP A 167 6.25 -4.32 -2.46
CA ASP A 167 5.48 -5.51 -2.19
C ASP A 167 6.26 -6.69 -2.78
N VAL A 168 7.13 -7.25 -1.98
CA VAL A 168 8.12 -8.25 -2.39
C VAL A 168 8.13 -9.48 -1.48
N GLN A 169 7.03 -9.64 -0.76
CA GLN A 169 6.73 -10.82 0.04
C GLN A 169 7.86 -11.16 1.03
N GLY A 170 8.11 -10.22 1.96
CA GLY A 170 9.03 -10.39 3.08
C GLY A 170 10.45 -9.82 2.87
N ALA A 171 10.80 -9.36 1.65
CA ALA A 171 12.12 -8.76 1.38
C ALA A 171 12.12 -7.21 1.43
N GLU A 172 11.10 -6.57 2.04
CA GLU A 172 10.90 -5.12 2.05
C GLU A 172 12.11 -4.38 2.63
N LEU A 173 12.68 -4.89 3.73
CA LEU A 173 13.86 -4.26 4.34
C LEU A 173 15.11 -4.37 3.47
N ASP A 174 15.26 -5.43 2.67
CA ASP A 174 16.39 -5.55 1.74
C ASP A 174 16.26 -4.55 0.59
N VAL A 175 15.05 -4.38 0.07
CA VAL A 175 14.74 -3.32 -0.91
C VAL A 175 15.09 -1.94 -0.36
N LEU A 176 14.64 -1.64 0.86
CA LEU A 176 14.89 -0.34 1.51
C LEU A 176 16.37 -0.10 1.82
N ARG A 177 17.16 -1.12 2.14
CA ARG A 177 18.62 -1.02 2.26
C ARG A 177 19.29 -0.70 0.92
N GLY A 178 18.72 -1.19 -0.18
CA GLY A 178 19.15 -0.86 -1.54
C GLY A 178 18.65 0.50 -2.06
N ALA A 179 17.87 1.26 -1.27
CA ALA A 179 17.24 2.53 -1.63
C ALA A 179 17.71 3.72 -0.79
N GLU A 180 18.80 3.60 -0.04
CA GLU A 180 19.19 4.59 0.99
C GLU A 180 19.33 6.02 0.46
N ARG A 181 19.85 6.19 -0.76
CA ARG A 181 19.97 7.52 -1.39
C ARG A 181 18.64 8.04 -1.90
N MET A 182 17.85 7.18 -2.53
CA MET A 182 16.54 7.56 -3.04
C MET A 182 15.58 7.97 -1.91
N LEU A 183 15.67 7.33 -0.73
CA LEU A 183 14.86 7.67 0.43
C LEU A 183 15.00 9.12 0.88
N ALA A 184 16.15 9.77 0.61
CA ALA A 184 16.34 11.18 0.93
C ALA A 184 15.38 12.12 0.17
N ASP A 185 14.99 11.73 -1.06
CA ASP A 185 14.07 12.48 -1.92
C ASP A 185 12.68 11.82 -2.00
N THR A 186 12.37 10.89 -1.08
CA THR A 186 11.08 10.18 -1.03
C THR A 186 10.17 10.83 0.01
N GLU A 187 8.94 11.17 -0.40
CA GLU A 187 7.93 11.79 0.46
C GLU A 187 6.85 10.81 0.92
N TYR A 188 6.56 9.76 0.13
CA TYR A 188 5.47 8.82 0.40
C TYR A 188 5.89 7.40 0.04
N ILE A 189 5.76 6.49 0.98
CA ILE A 189 6.13 5.08 0.82
C ILE A 189 4.92 4.22 1.18
N LEU A 190 4.59 3.26 0.32
CA LEU A 190 3.61 2.20 0.57
C LEU A 190 4.34 0.88 0.68
N LEU A 191 4.21 0.21 1.81
CA LEU A 191 4.76 -1.12 2.05
C LEU A 191 3.62 -2.09 2.34
N GLU A 192 3.60 -3.26 1.68
CA GLU A 192 2.84 -4.39 2.21
C GLU A 192 3.63 -5.01 3.36
N VAL A 193 3.00 -5.18 4.52
CA VAL A 193 3.69 -5.60 5.74
C VAL A 193 2.93 -6.73 6.42
N SER A 194 3.64 -7.77 6.85
CA SER A 194 3.09 -8.91 7.57
C SER A 194 3.10 -8.69 9.08
N LEU A 195 2.00 -9.03 9.77
CA LEU A 195 1.93 -9.01 11.25
C LEU A 195 2.54 -10.27 11.88
N PHE A 196 2.78 -11.29 11.09
CA PHE A 196 3.39 -12.53 11.51
C PHE A 196 4.67 -12.78 10.75
N LYS A 197 5.62 -13.49 11.34
CA LYS A 197 6.85 -13.92 10.65
C LYS A 197 6.53 -15.12 9.75
N PHE A 198 5.95 -14.85 8.59
CA PHE A 198 5.66 -15.88 7.59
C PHE A 198 6.92 -16.39 6.90
N PHE A 199 7.94 -15.54 6.78
CA PHE A 199 9.19 -15.86 6.10
C PHE A 199 10.33 -16.08 7.09
N GLN A 200 11.19 -17.05 6.80
CA GLN A 200 12.42 -17.29 7.56
C GLN A 200 13.32 -16.05 7.39
N ASP A 201 13.78 -15.50 8.51
CA ASP A 201 14.60 -14.28 8.55
C ASP A 201 13.90 -13.00 7.96
N GLY A 202 12.62 -13.10 7.58
CA GLY A 202 11.82 -11.97 7.13
C GLY A 202 11.38 -11.07 8.28
N PRO A 203 11.12 -9.77 8.00
CA PRO A 203 10.62 -8.82 8.99
C PRO A 203 9.15 -9.07 9.31
N ASP A 204 8.73 -8.72 10.52
CA ASP A 204 7.33 -8.47 10.84
C ASP A 204 7.02 -6.97 10.84
N PHE A 205 5.77 -6.62 11.12
CA PHE A 205 5.28 -5.24 11.20
C PHE A 205 6.15 -4.36 12.11
N ASN A 206 6.56 -4.86 13.29
CA ASN A 206 7.35 -4.08 14.23
C ASN A 206 8.75 -3.82 13.70
N ASP A 207 9.38 -4.82 13.09
CA ASP A 207 10.71 -4.69 12.49
C ASP A 207 10.70 -3.61 11.40
N VAL A 208 9.66 -3.60 10.53
CA VAL A 208 9.48 -2.60 9.47
C VAL A 208 9.26 -1.20 10.06
N VAL A 209 8.36 -1.05 11.04
CA VAL A 209 8.06 0.25 11.66
C VAL A 209 9.30 0.83 12.34
N LEU A 210 10.06 0.02 13.07
CA LEU A 210 11.29 0.46 13.73
C LEU A 210 12.36 0.88 12.72
N TYR A 211 12.53 0.11 11.63
CA TYR A 211 13.43 0.47 10.56
C TYR A 211 13.04 1.80 9.91
N MET A 212 11.78 1.96 9.51
CA MET A 212 11.27 3.19 8.89
C MET A 212 11.45 4.40 9.82
N LYS A 213 11.17 4.23 11.11
CA LYS A 213 11.38 5.29 12.11
C LYS A 213 12.87 5.68 12.20
N SER A 214 13.79 4.72 12.16
CA SER A 214 15.23 4.99 12.15
C SER A 214 15.70 5.77 10.91
N ARG A 215 14.93 5.74 9.83
CA ARG A 215 15.17 6.46 8.56
C ARG A 215 14.39 7.77 8.44
N GLY A 216 13.73 8.20 9.53
CA GLY A 216 12.97 9.46 9.59
C GLY A 216 11.58 9.38 8.95
N PHE A 217 11.02 8.17 8.80
CA PHE A 217 9.66 7.96 8.32
C PHE A 217 8.73 7.48 9.44
N VAL A 218 7.49 7.90 9.38
CA VAL A 218 6.44 7.52 10.33
C VAL A 218 5.19 7.05 9.62
N ILE A 219 4.42 6.18 10.29
CA ILE A 219 3.13 5.72 9.77
C ILE A 219 2.20 6.94 9.60
N TYR A 220 1.56 7.00 8.46
CA TYR A 220 0.59 8.04 8.11
C TYR A 220 -0.81 7.49 7.92
N ASP A 221 -0.92 6.32 7.29
CA ASP A 221 -2.21 5.67 7.00
C ASP A 221 -2.06 4.16 6.83
N ILE A 222 -3.19 3.45 6.85
CA ILE A 222 -3.26 1.99 6.72
C ILE A 222 -4.44 1.63 5.81
N SER A 223 -4.24 0.66 4.92
CA SER A 223 -5.29 0.08 4.06
C SER A 223 -5.03 -1.40 3.78
N GLY A 224 -5.80 -2.01 2.88
CA GLY A 224 -5.51 -3.34 2.34
C GLY A 224 -5.48 -4.45 3.39
N LEU A 225 -6.35 -4.40 4.40
CA LEU A 225 -6.35 -5.39 5.49
C LEU A 225 -6.67 -6.79 4.96
N GLN A 226 -5.75 -7.73 5.16
CA GLN A 226 -5.89 -9.13 4.76
C GLN A 226 -5.90 -10.03 6.00
N TYR A 227 -6.87 -10.96 6.04
CA TYR A 227 -7.04 -11.90 7.14
C TYR A 227 -6.65 -13.30 6.70
N ARG A 228 -5.80 -13.99 7.48
CA ARG A 228 -5.34 -15.34 7.14
C ARG A 228 -6.45 -16.39 7.35
N PRO A 229 -6.52 -17.42 6.49
CA PRO A 229 -7.57 -18.45 6.59
C PRO A 229 -7.50 -19.30 7.88
N LEU A 230 -6.33 -19.45 8.47
CA LEU A 230 -6.09 -20.35 9.60
C LEU A 230 -7.00 -20.07 10.81
N ASP A 231 -7.12 -18.79 11.19
CA ASP A 231 -7.84 -18.37 12.41
C ASP A 231 -8.53 -17.00 12.24
N ASN A 232 -8.58 -16.48 11.02
CA ASN A 232 -9.12 -15.15 10.68
C ASN A 232 -8.41 -14.00 11.40
N ALA A 233 -7.14 -14.18 11.79
CA ALA A 233 -6.33 -13.09 12.30
C ALA A 233 -5.87 -12.17 11.17
N LEU A 234 -5.75 -10.86 11.44
CA LEU A 234 -5.16 -9.91 10.50
C LEU A 234 -3.71 -10.33 10.23
N SER A 235 -3.38 -10.60 8.98
CA SER A 235 -2.10 -11.17 8.57
C SER A 235 -1.19 -10.18 7.87
N GLN A 236 -1.72 -9.39 6.96
CA GLN A 236 -0.99 -8.42 6.15
C GLN A 236 -1.82 -7.15 5.96
N LEU A 237 -1.14 -6.05 5.68
CA LEU A 237 -1.76 -4.76 5.40
C LEU A 237 -0.82 -3.85 4.61
N ASP A 238 -1.40 -2.92 3.85
CA ASP A 238 -0.65 -1.82 3.25
C ASP A 238 -0.45 -0.70 4.27
N VAL A 239 0.78 -0.31 4.50
CA VAL A 239 1.14 0.80 5.39
C VAL A 239 1.73 1.95 4.59
N ALA A 240 1.12 3.13 4.71
CA ALA A 240 1.66 4.36 4.18
C ALA A 240 2.61 5.01 5.19
N PHE A 241 3.85 5.21 4.80
CA PHE A 241 4.85 5.95 5.57
C PHE A 241 5.14 7.29 4.88
N VAL A 242 5.37 8.32 5.69
CA VAL A 242 5.75 9.66 5.22
C VAL A 242 6.92 10.18 6.04
N ARG A 243 7.66 11.14 5.50
CA ARG A 243 8.73 11.81 6.26
C ARG A 243 8.17 12.46 7.52
N GLU A 244 8.84 12.27 8.65
CA GLU A 244 8.40 12.81 9.93
C GLU A 244 8.41 14.35 9.93
N ASP A 245 9.34 14.96 9.20
CA ASP A 245 9.49 16.41 9.00
C ASP A 245 8.93 16.92 7.65
N GLY A 246 8.24 16.04 6.89
CA GLY A 246 7.79 16.30 5.53
C GLY A 246 6.43 16.97 5.41
N LEU A 247 5.93 17.01 4.14
CA LEU A 247 4.69 17.66 3.73
C LEU A 247 3.49 17.25 4.59
N PHE A 248 3.36 15.96 4.88
CA PHE A 248 2.18 15.38 5.52
C PHE A 248 2.13 15.61 7.04
N ARG A 249 3.24 16.00 7.66
CA ARG A 249 3.39 16.15 9.12
C ARG A 249 3.53 17.60 9.58
N ARG A 250 3.30 18.57 8.71
CA ARG A 250 3.40 20.01 9.04
C ARG A 250 2.38 20.49 10.09
N ARG A 251 1.27 19.73 10.28
CA ARG A 251 0.19 20.11 11.18
C ARG A 251 -0.12 18.94 12.11
N HIS A 252 -0.03 19.17 13.42
CA HIS A 252 -0.27 18.17 14.47
C HIS A 252 -1.58 18.39 15.24
N TYR A 253 -2.35 19.41 14.92
CA TYR A 253 -3.65 19.62 15.54
C TYR A 253 -4.74 18.78 14.85
N TYR A 254 -5.69 18.31 15.64
CA TYR A 254 -6.72 17.35 15.20
C TYR A 254 -7.67 17.93 14.15
N ALA A 255 -8.10 19.21 14.33
CA ALA A 255 -9.09 19.86 13.47
C ALA A 255 -8.98 21.39 13.60
N THR A 256 -9.49 22.14 12.59
CA THR A 256 -9.69 23.59 12.75
C THR A 256 -10.81 23.85 13.77
N SER A 257 -10.93 25.10 14.24
CA SER A 257 -11.99 25.50 15.18
C SER A 257 -13.38 25.22 14.60
N GLU A 258 -13.62 25.57 13.33
CA GLU A 258 -14.90 25.36 12.65
C GLU A 258 -15.23 23.87 12.47
N GLN A 259 -14.23 23.05 12.12
CA GLN A 259 -14.39 21.60 11.99
C GLN A 259 -14.71 20.96 13.35
N ARG A 260 -14.04 21.42 14.42
CA ARG A 260 -14.28 20.94 15.78
C ARG A 260 -15.68 21.31 16.28
N GLU A 261 -16.12 22.52 16.03
CA GLU A 261 -17.49 22.96 16.37
C GLU A 261 -18.55 22.15 15.62
N ALA A 262 -18.36 21.94 14.33
CA ALA A 262 -19.25 21.13 13.51
C ALA A 262 -19.33 19.68 14.02
N GLN A 263 -18.20 19.07 14.38
CA GLN A 263 -18.13 17.74 14.98
C GLN A 263 -18.85 17.69 16.33
N ASN A 264 -18.58 18.64 17.22
CA ASN A 264 -19.20 18.71 18.54
C ASN A 264 -20.72 18.88 18.45
N ARG A 265 -21.21 19.64 17.47
CA ARG A 265 -22.64 19.82 17.21
C ARG A 265 -23.29 18.50 16.79
N ARG A 266 -22.66 17.74 15.87
CA ARG A 266 -23.15 16.42 15.43
C ARG A 266 -23.20 15.41 16.59
N ILE A 267 -22.15 15.38 17.41
CA ILE A 267 -22.10 14.49 18.57
C ILE A 267 -23.21 14.83 19.57
N ARG A 268 -23.44 16.11 19.86
CA ARG A 268 -24.53 16.53 20.77
C ARG A 268 -25.91 16.11 20.26
N ILE A 269 -26.21 16.36 18.99
CA ILE A 269 -27.48 15.93 18.39
C ILE A 269 -27.65 14.42 18.50
N HIS A 270 -26.61 13.66 18.19
CA HIS A 270 -26.66 12.19 18.28
C HIS A 270 -26.88 11.68 19.73
N LEU A 271 -26.24 12.31 20.72
CA LEU A 271 -26.45 11.99 22.14
C LEU A 271 -27.88 12.33 22.59
N GLU A 272 -28.43 13.48 22.20
CA GLU A 272 -29.81 13.87 22.49
C GLU A 272 -30.80 12.87 21.92
N GLU A 273 -30.62 12.42 20.64
CA GLU A 273 -31.43 11.36 20.05
C GLU A 273 -31.31 10.01 20.78
N LEU A 274 -30.09 9.66 21.23
CA LEU A 274 -29.85 8.42 21.96
C LEU A 274 -30.55 8.45 23.33
N PHE A 275 -30.42 9.53 24.10
CA PHE A 275 -31.04 9.68 25.40
C PHE A 275 -32.57 9.82 25.33
N ALA A 276 -33.10 10.37 24.25
CA ALA A 276 -34.55 10.41 24.04
C ALA A 276 -35.16 9.01 23.78
N ARG A 277 -34.37 8.05 23.28
CA ARG A 277 -34.81 6.66 23.04
C ARG A 277 -34.71 5.75 24.27
N THR A 278 -34.00 6.18 25.29
CA THR A 278 -33.76 5.41 26.54
C THR A 278 -34.68 5.85 27.69
N ARG A 279 -35.51 6.87 27.45
CA ARG A 279 -36.63 7.26 28.30
C ARG A 279 -37.95 6.73 27.73
#